data_840b2ba0dd0bef9a16917c0740c7e6d5
#
_entry.id   840b2ba0dd0bef9a16917c0740c7e6d5
#
_cell.length_a   1.000
_cell.length_b   1.000
_cell.length_c   1.000
_cell.angle_alpha   90.00
_cell.angle_beta   90.00
_cell.angle_gamma   90.00
#
_symmetry.space_group_name_H-M   'P 1'
#
loop_
_entity.id
_entity.type
_entity.pdbx_description
1 polymer ?
#
loop_
_entity_poly.entity_id
_entity_poly.type
_entity_poly.pdbx_seq_one_letter_code
_entity_poly.pdbx_strand_id
1 'polypeptide(L)'
;LTNGVAFSNENEGTWDFDGVDGYITSSRALSTNNYSAEFVFNADVNTSGTEHWLGNQYQGSGRTIFDLYTNNRLRSFINGTSINGATTIETGTWYHAVFTRNSSGLAKIYLNGVQDATGTLSSVTPSDLAFEIGGDTTLTGRWFNGKIPLCRIYNKALTAAEALQNFNAQKSRFGL
;
A
#
# COMPACT_ATOMS: atom_id res chain seq x y z
N LEU A 1 -12.43 -10.12 -8.91
CA LEU A 1 -11.16 -10.82 -8.74
C LEU A 1 -10.66 -11.22 -10.12
N THR A 2 -9.46 -10.84 -10.45
CA THR A 2 -8.90 -11.06 -11.78
C THR A 2 -7.61 -11.84 -11.63
N ASN A 3 -7.45 -12.93 -12.42
CA ASN A 3 -6.26 -13.79 -12.48
C ASN A 3 -5.71 -14.10 -11.08
N GLY A 4 -4.79 -14.88 -10.82
CA GLY A 4 -4.02 -15.15 -9.61
C GLY A 4 -4.49 -14.64 -8.22
N VAL A 5 -5.75 -14.13 -8.07
CA VAL A 5 -6.30 -13.70 -6.77
C VAL A 5 -7.33 -14.71 -6.29
N ALA A 6 -7.08 -15.32 -5.14
CA ALA A 6 -8.00 -16.22 -4.46
C ALA A 6 -8.56 -15.56 -3.19
N PHE A 7 -9.73 -16.02 -2.74
CA PHE A 7 -10.27 -15.65 -1.44
C PHE A 7 -10.06 -16.80 -0.44
N SER A 8 -9.57 -16.47 0.73
CA SER A 8 -9.39 -17.39 1.86
C SER A 8 -10.21 -16.93 3.06
N ASN A 9 -10.69 -17.88 3.87
CA ASN A 9 -11.38 -17.59 5.14
C ASN A 9 -10.41 -17.34 6.31
N GLU A 10 -9.11 -17.39 6.08
CA GLU A 10 -8.11 -17.08 7.11
C GLU A 10 -8.31 -15.66 7.65
N ASN A 11 -8.10 -15.50 8.95
CA ASN A 11 -8.22 -14.20 9.63
C ASN A 11 -9.52 -13.46 9.28
N GLU A 12 -10.67 -14.15 9.27
CA GLU A 12 -12.00 -13.60 8.95
C GLU A 12 -12.13 -13.08 7.50
N GLY A 13 -11.31 -13.59 6.60
CA GLY A 13 -11.32 -13.27 5.17
C GLY A 13 -10.10 -12.48 4.69
N THR A 14 -9.44 -13.01 3.68
CA THR A 14 -8.28 -12.37 3.05
C THR A 14 -8.26 -12.65 1.55
N TRP A 15 -7.63 -11.79 0.79
CA TRP A 15 -7.28 -12.05 -0.60
C TRP A 15 -5.83 -12.49 -0.67
N ASP A 16 -5.61 -13.62 -1.33
CA ASP A 16 -4.30 -14.20 -1.62
C ASP A 16 -3.90 -13.85 -3.05
N PHE A 17 -2.72 -13.26 -3.21
CA PHE A 17 -2.13 -12.86 -4.48
C PHE A 17 -0.95 -13.78 -4.79
N ASP A 18 -0.91 -14.34 -5.99
CA ASP A 18 0.10 -15.33 -6.40
C ASP A 18 1.45 -14.73 -6.84
N GLY A 19 1.54 -13.40 -6.97
CA GLY A 19 2.74 -12.73 -7.42
C GLY A 19 3.02 -12.86 -8.92
N VAL A 20 2.07 -13.30 -9.72
CA VAL A 20 2.24 -13.56 -11.16
C VAL A 20 1.44 -12.59 -12.02
N ASP A 21 0.13 -12.46 -11.76
CA ASP A 21 -0.77 -11.60 -12.53
C ASP A 21 -2.03 -11.18 -11.75
N GLY A 22 -2.06 -11.46 -10.45
CA GLY A 22 -3.20 -11.17 -9.57
C GLY A 22 -3.33 -9.68 -9.23
N TYR A 23 -4.52 -9.10 -9.46
CA TYR A 23 -4.85 -7.75 -9.01
C TYR A 23 -6.35 -7.58 -8.77
N ILE A 24 -6.69 -6.53 -7.99
CA ILE A 24 -8.06 -6.11 -7.77
C ILE A 24 -8.19 -4.64 -8.19
N THR A 25 -9.14 -4.34 -9.08
CA THR A 25 -9.44 -2.96 -9.47
C THR A 25 -10.58 -2.41 -8.61
N SER A 26 -10.33 -1.28 -7.97
CA SER A 26 -11.35 -0.53 -7.24
C SER A 26 -12.12 0.39 -8.19
N SER A 27 -13.41 0.65 -7.89
CA SER A 27 -14.16 1.72 -8.55
C SER A 27 -13.80 3.14 -8.03
N ARG A 28 -12.84 3.25 -7.14
CA ARG A 28 -12.40 4.49 -6.50
C ARG A 28 -10.98 4.86 -6.89
N ALA A 29 -10.70 6.16 -6.87
CA ALA A 29 -9.42 6.74 -7.15
C ALA A 29 -8.95 7.63 -5.99
N LEU A 30 -7.63 7.81 -5.86
CA LEU A 30 -7.05 8.92 -5.11
C LEU A 30 -7.13 10.16 -5.99
N SER A 31 -8.13 11.00 -5.83
CA SER A 31 -8.38 12.14 -6.71
C SER A 31 -8.03 13.50 -6.10
N THR A 32 -7.37 13.50 -4.94
CA THR A 32 -6.99 14.72 -4.23
C THR A 32 -5.52 14.71 -3.81
N ASN A 33 -4.98 15.89 -3.53
CA ASN A 33 -3.63 16.05 -2.97
C ASN A 33 -3.54 15.72 -1.47
N ASN A 34 -4.67 15.44 -0.84
CA ASN A 34 -4.78 15.17 0.58
C ASN A 34 -5.45 13.81 0.76
N TYR A 35 -4.65 12.77 0.96
CA TYR A 35 -5.12 11.40 0.97
C TYR A 35 -4.37 10.51 1.96
N SER A 36 -4.94 9.35 2.22
CA SER A 36 -4.23 8.22 2.82
C SER A 36 -4.64 6.92 2.15
N ALA A 37 -3.71 5.98 2.12
CA ALA A 37 -3.95 4.58 1.80
C ALA A 37 -3.52 3.72 2.98
N GLU A 38 -4.35 2.76 3.36
CA GLU A 38 -4.14 1.85 4.48
C GLU A 38 -4.22 0.41 3.98
N PHE A 39 -3.29 -0.40 4.45
CA PHE A 39 -3.21 -1.82 4.13
C PHE A 39 -2.94 -2.63 5.40
N VAL A 40 -3.55 -3.81 5.49
CA VAL A 40 -3.01 -4.92 6.27
C VAL A 40 -2.51 -5.94 5.26
N PHE A 41 -1.30 -6.44 5.46
CA PHE A 41 -0.68 -7.36 4.51
C PHE A 41 0.28 -8.33 5.20
N ASN A 42 0.52 -9.46 4.52
CA ASN A 42 1.57 -10.43 4.82
C ASN A 42 2.22 -10.80 3.49
N ALA A 43 3.50 -10.56 3.33
CA ALA A 43 4.23 -10.89 2.10
C ALA A 43 4.83 -12.28 2.21
N ASP A 44 4.55 -13.15 1.24
CA ASP A 44 5.12 -14.50 1.17
C ASP A 44 6.52 -14.48 0.53
N VAL A 45 6.75 -13.53 -0.36
CA VAL A 45 8.04 -13.32 -1.03
C VAL A 45 8.47 -11.87 -0.89
N ASN A 46 9.71 -11.68 -0.59
CA ASN A 46 10.36 -10.40 -0.41
C ASN A 46 11.71 -10.44 -1.14
N THR A 47 11.64 -10.43 -2.47
CA THR A 47 12.82 -10.57 -3.32
C THR A 47 13.52 -9.24 -3.47
N SER A 48 14.72 -9.13 -2.89
CA SER A 48 15.57 -7.95 -3.09
C SER A 48 15.78 -7.67 -4.58
N GLY A 49 15.64 -6.42 -4.96
CA GLY A 49 15.76 -5.99 -6.35
C GLY A 49 14.44 -5.92 -7.13
N THR A 50 13.32 -6.38 -6.54
CA THR A 50 11.99 -6.35 -7.14
C THR A 50 11.06 -5.42 -6.35
N GLU A 51 10.14 -4.76 -7.02
CA GLU A 51 9.05 -3.99 -6.41
C GLU A 51 7.82 -4.89 -6.27
N HIS A 52 7.18 -4.91 -5.09
CA HIS A 52 5.93 -5.64 -4.84
C HIS A 52 4.84 -4.64 -4.45
N TRP A 53 3.91 -4.37 -5.36
CA TRP A 53 2.94 -3.30 -5.20
C TRP A 53 1.74 -3.72 -4.35
N LEU A 54 1.59 -3.07 -3.20
CA LEU A 54 0.40 -3.19 -2.35
C LEU A 54 -0.80 -2.50 -3.00
N GLY A 55 -0.58 -1.32 -3.58
CA GLY A 55 -1.60 -0.59 -4.29
C GLY A 55 -1.03 0.55 -5.12
N ASN A 56 -1.74 0.94 -6.18
CA ASN A 56 -1.26 1.94 -7.11
C ASN A 56 -2.37 2.62 -7.93
N GLN A 57 -2.03 3.74 -8.53
CA GLN A 57 -2.65 4.39 -9.66
C GLN A 57 -1.53 4.77 -10.62
N TYR A 58 -1.04 3.80 -11.37
CA TYR A 58 0.21 3.96 -12.09
C TYR A 58 0.06 4.77 -13.37
N GLN A 59 -1.10 4.76 -14.00
CA GLN A 59 -1.30 5.39 -15.30
C GLN A 59 -1.52 6.91 -15.20
N GLY A 60 -1.13 7.62 -16.25
CA GLY A 60 -1.33 9.06 -16.37
C GLY A 60 -0.30 9.92 -15.66
N SER A 61 -0.54 11.22 -15.62
CA SER A 61 0.21 12.16 -14.79
C SER A 61 -0.24 12.00 -13.34
N GLY A 62 0.68 11.98 -12.40
CA GLY A 62 0.35 11.77 -10.99
C GLY A 62 0.35 10.29 -10.56
N ARG A 63 1.15 9.47 -11.23
CA ARG A 63 1.39 8.07 -10.84
C ARG A 63 1.69 7.95 -9.36
N THR A 64 0.88 7.18 -8.66
CA THR A 64 1.00 6.96 -7.21
C THR A 64 1.17 5.47 -6.94
N ILE A 65 2.16 5.10 -6.12
CA ILE A 65 2.49 3.71 -5.79
C ILE A 65 2.73 3.60 -4.29
N PHE A 66 2.21 2.54 -3.70
CA PHE A 66 2.48 2.08 -2.34
C PHE A 66 2.98 0.65 -2.44
N ASP A 67 4.23 0.41 -2.08
CA ASP A 67 4.86 -0.88 -2.31
C ASP A 67 5.89 -1.27 -1.25
N LEU A 68 6.31 -2.53 -1.35
CA LEU A 68 7.60 -3.00 -0.85
C LEU A 68 8.63 -2.73 -1.93
N TYR A 69 9.54 -1.82 -1.67
CA TYR A 69 10.56 -1.44 -2.62
C TYR A 69 11.73 -2.45 -2.65
N THR A 70 12.62 -2.29 -3.59
CA THR A 70 13.73 -3.21 -3.89
C THR A 70 14.66 -3.54 -2.70
N ASN A 71 14.56 -2.81 -1.60
CA ASN A 71 15.29 -3.03 -0.34
C ASN A 71 14.41 -3.59 0.77
N ASN A 72 13.23 -4.11 0.43
CA ASN A 72 12.27 -4.71 1.36
C ASN A 72 11.72 -3.72 2.40
N ARG A 73 11.62 -2.45 2.03
CA ARG A 73 11.03 -1.40 2.87
C ARG A 73 9.80 -0.82 2.20
N LEU A 74 8.88 -0.33 2.98
CA LEU A 74 7.73 0.38 2.46
C LEU A 74 8.17 1.64 1.71
N ARG A 75 7.56 1.90 0.54
CA ARG A 75 7.74 3.12 -0.21
C ARG A 75 6.39 3.75 -0.52
N SER A 76 6.31 5.07 -0.37
CA SER A 76 5.26 5.88 -0.99
C SER A 76 5.90 6.70 -2.10
N PHE A 77 5.38 6.55 -3.32
CA PHE A 77 5.88 7.22 -4.51
C PHE A 77 4.77 8.02 -5.19
N ILE A 78 5.08 9.21 -5.66
CA ILE A 78 4.24 9.96 -6.59
C ILE A 78 5.10 10.75 -7.58
N ASN A 79 4.85 10.52 -8.87
CA ASN A 79 5.38 11.30 -9.99
C ASN A 79 6.88 11.66 -9.87
N GLY A 80 7.72 10.65 -9.66
CA GLY A 80 9.19 10.79 -9.61
C GLY A 80 9.77 11.13 -8.22
N THR A 81 8.94 11.34 -7.20
CA THR A 81 9.40 11.54 -5.81
C THR A 81 8.94 10.40 -4.91
N SER A 82 9.76 10.05 -3.92
CA SER A 82 9.40 8.99 -2.97
C SER A 82 9.91 9.26 -1.57
N ILE A 83 9.25 8.64 -0.59
CA ILE A 83 9.76 8.43 0.77
C ILE A 83 9.81 6.92 1.03
N ASN A 84 10.83 6.48 1.75
CA ASN A 84 11.03 5.09 2.09
C ASN A 84 10.99 4.91 3.61
N GLY A 85 10.36 3.83 4.06
CA GLY A 85 10.36 3.39 5.44
C GLY A 85 11.76 3.05 5.95
N ALA A 86 11.93 3.11 7.26
CA ALA A 86 13.16 2.73 7.93
C ALA A 86 13.20 1.23 8.24
N THR A 87 12.05 0.61 8.45
CA THR A 87 11.91 -0.79 8.86
C THR A 87 11.96 -1.73 7.66
N THR A 88 12.75 -2.80 7.78
CA THR A 88 12.75 -3.92 6.83
C THR A 88 11.53 -4.80 7.10
N ILE A 89 10.80 -5.15 6.07
CA ILE A 89 9.61 -6.02 6.13
C ILE A 89 10.06 -7.47 5.99
N GLU A 90 9.69 -8.30 6.94
CA GLU A 90 9.99 -9.73 6.96
C GLU A 90 8.85 -10.53 6.32
N THR A 91 9.20 -11.59 5.58
CA THR A 91 8.23 -12.50 4.97
C THR A 91 7.47 -13.29 6.03
N GLY A 92 6.22 -13.66 5.73
CA GLY A 92 5.38 -14.43 6.63
C GLY A 92 4.90 -13.67 7.87
N THR A 93 5.22 -12.38 7.97
CA THR A 93 4.83 -11.53 9.11
C THR A 93 3.71 -10.58 8.68
N TRP A 94 2.71 -10.42 9.53
CA TRP A 94 1.64 -9.46 9.32
C TRP A 94 2.10 -8.04 9.65
N TYR A 95 1.66 -7.10 8.86
CA TYR A 95 1.91 -5.67 9.05
C TYR A 95 0.66 -4.85 8.77
N HIS A 96 0.53 -3.76 9.49
CA HIS A 96 -0.43 -2.69 9.22
C HIS A 96 0.34 -1.46 8.75
N ALA A 97 0.09 -1.01 7.52
CA ALA A 97 0.74 0.16 6.94
C ALA A 97 -0.27 1.25 6.60
N VAL A 98 0.08 2.50 6.92
CA VAL A 98 -0.68 3.68 6.51
C VAL A 98 0.27 4.66 5.83
N PHE A 99 -0.06 4.99 4.59
CA PHE A 99 0.62 6.00 3.79
C PHE A 99 -0.25 7.25 3.77
N THR A 100 0.31 8.38 4.15
CA THR A 100 -0.42 9.66 4.18
C THR A 100 0.30 10.71 3.36
N ARG A 101 -0.46 11.63 2.77
CA ARG A 101 0.05 12.83 2.14
C ARG A 101 -0.96 13.95 2.31
N ASN A 102 -0.50 15.11 2.78
CA ASN A 102 -1.35 16.30 2.85
C ASN A 102 -1.21 17.20 1.60
N SER A 103 -2.03 18.21 1.51
CA SER A 103 -2.07 19.13 0.36
C SER A 103 -0.76 19.92 0.12
N SER A 104 0.09 20.07 1.15
CA SER A 104 1.42 20.70 0.99
C SER A 104 2.51 19.72 0.53
N GLY A 105 2.17 18.45 0.31
CA GLY A 105 3.11 17.39 -0.08
C GLY A 105 3.82 16.71 1.09
N LEU A 106 3.59 17.13 2.34
CA LEU A 106 4.13 16.42 3.48
C LEU A 106 3.51 15.01 3.54
N ALA A 107 4.37 14.01 3.46
CA ALA A 107 4.00 12.61 3.46
C ALA A 107 4.61 11.86 4.64
N LYS A 108 3.91 10.83 5.10
CA LYS A 108 4.35 9.94 6.18
C LYS A 108 3.98 8.51 5.87
N ILE A 109 4.80 7.60 6.37
CA ILE A 109 4.51 6.17 6.46
C ILE A 109 4.39 5.82 7.93
N TYR A 110 3.31 5.15 8.31
CA TYR A 110 3.14 4.52 9.61
C TYR A 110 3.16 3.01 9.44
N LEU A 111 3.92 2.34 10.27
CA LEU A 111 3.99 0.89 10.34
C LEU A 111 3.58 0.44 11.75
N ASN A 112 2.58 -0.43 11.83
CA ASN A 112 2.02 -0.91 13.09
C ASN A 112 1.69 0.24 14.07
N GLY A 113 1.08 1.31 13.55
CA GLY A 113 0.67 2.48 14.32
C GLY A 113 1.79 3.48 14.68
N VAL A 114 3.05 3.19 14.34
CA VAL A 114 4.21 4.05 14.63
C VAL A 114 4.73 4.70 13.35
N GLN A 115 5.15 5.96 13.41
CA GLN A 115 5.73 6.64 12.25
C GLN A 115 7.07 6.00 11.89
N ASP A 116 7.15 5.46 10.66
CA ASP A 116 8.33 4.77 10.10
C ASP A 116 9.11 5.67 9.13
N ALA A 117 8.42 6.62 8.46
CA ALA A 117 9.07 7.60 7.60
C ALA A 117 8.28 8.91 7.53
N THR A 118 9.00 9.98 7.14
CA THR A 118 8.40 11.26 6.77
C THR A 118 9.26 11.95 5.71
N GLY A 119 8.63 12.77 4.87
CA GLY A 119 9.33 13.55 3.84
C GLY A 119 8.34 14.33 2.98
N THR A 120 8.81 14.89 1.89
CA THR A 120 7.99 15.67 0.96
C THR A 120 7.90 14.93 -0.37
N LEU A 121 6.69 14.73 -0.84
CA LEU A 121 6.37 14.18 -2.15
C LEU A 121 5.93 15.28 -3.12
N SER A 122 5.96 14.99 -4.41
CA SER A 122 5.48 15.90 -5.46
C SER A 122 4.10 16.46 -5.15
N SER A 123 3.86 17.73 -5.48
CA SER A 123 2.56 18.38 -5.30
C SER A 123 1.53 18.01 -6.38
N VAL A 124 1.90 17.16 -7.33
CA VAL A 124 0.98 16.69 -8.37
C VAL A 124 -0.18 15.94 -7.73
N THR A 125 -1.38 16.20 -8.21
CA THR A 125 -2.58 15.43 -7.83
C THR A 125 -2.46 14.01 -8.40
N PRO A 126 -2.75 12.96 -7.63
CA PRO A 126 -2.89 11.62 -8.18
C PRO A 126 -3.85 11.61 -9.37
N SER A 127 -3.66 10.68 -10.30
CA SER A 127 -4.60 10.49 -11.39
C SER A 127 -5.99 10.12 -10.85
N ASP A 128 -7.04 10.36 -11.64
CA ASP A 128 -8.40 9.96 -11.32
C ASP A 128 -8.76 8.55 -11.83
N LEU A 129 -7.74 7.79 -12.23
CA LEU A 129 -7.88 6.40 -12.65
C LEU A 129 -8.18 5.48 -11.48
N ALA A 130 -8.76 4.33 -11.78
CA ALA A 130 -9.07 3.32 -10.77
C ALA A 130 -7.83 2.94 -9.95
N PHE A 131 -8.01 2.79 -8.64
CA PHE A 131 -6.97 2.30 -7.76
C PHE A 131 -6.88 0.78 -7.88
N GLU A 132 -5.68 0.26 -8.12
CA GLU A 132 -5.41 -1.17 -8.22
C GLU A 132 -4.68 -1.67 -6.97
N ILE A 133 -4.98 -2.90 -6.55
CA ILE A 133 -4.44 -3.55 -5.36
C ILE A 133 -3.72 -4.82 -5.81
N GLY A 134 -2.50 -5.04 -5.33
CA GLY A 134 -1.73 -6.25 -5.56
C GLY A 134 -0.97 -6.29 -6.88
N GLY A 135 -1.16 -5.32 -7.77
CA GLY A 135 -0.50 -5.31 -9.07
C GLY A 135 -0.96 -4.17 -9.95
N ASP A 136 -0.62 -4.25 -11.23
CA ASP A 136 -0.96 -3.26 -12.26
C ASP A 136 -1.32 -3.96 -13.57
N THR A 137 -2.34 -3.45 -14.25
CA THR A 137 -2.83 -4.02 -15.51
C THR A 137 -1.90 -3.79 -16.69
N THR A 138 -0.92 -2.89 -16.58
CA THR A 138 -0.08 -2.43 -17.69
C THR A 138 1.39 -2.79 -17.56
N LEU A 139 1.86 -3.09 -16.36
CA LEU A 139 3.24 -3.48 -16.10
C LEU A 139 3.33 -4.91 -15.57
N THR A 140 4.31 -5.63 -16.06
CA THR A 140 4.63 -6.98 -15.59
C THR A 140 5.77 -6.95 -14.56
N GLY A 141 5.80 -7.96 -13.66
CA GLY A 141 6.91 -8.19 -12.74
C GLY A 141 6.88 -7.32 -11.47
N ARG A 142 5.73 -6.71 -11.13
CA ARG A 142 5.55 -5.92 -9.90
C ARG A 142 4.37 -6.40 -9.07
N TRP A 143 4.01 -7.64 -9.24
CA TRP A 143 2.89 -8.27 -8.58
C TRP A 143 3.20 -8.53 -7.12
N PHE A 144 2.23 -8.27 -6.25
CA PHE A 144 2.32 -8.66 -4.85
C PHE A 144 2.15 -10.17 -4.73
N ASN A 145 3.01 -10.81 -3.95
CA ASN A 145 2.88 -12.21 -3.58
C ASN A 145 2.63 -12.28 -2.08
N GLY A 146 1.45 -12.76 -1.69
CA GLY A 146 1.03 -12.81 -0.30
C GLY A 146 -0.42 -12.40 -0.08
N LYS A 147 -0.74 -11.95 1.12
CA LYS A 147 -2.11 -11.72 1.59
C LYS A 147 -2.38 -10.26 1.86
N ILE A 148 -3.52 -9.74 1.36
CA ILE A 148 -4.01 -8.38 1.65
C ILE A 148 -5.48 -8.48 2.07
N PRO A 149 -5.79 -8.65 3.37
CA PRO A 149 -7.17 -8.70 3.86
C PRO A 149 -7.86 -7.34 3.92
N LEU A 150 -7.08 -6.25 3.88
CA LEU A 150 -7.64 -4.92 4.04
C LEU A 150 -6.87 -3.91 3.18
N CYS A 151 -7.64 -3.14 2.38
CA CYS A 151 -7.21 -1.91 1.76
C CYS A 151 -8.28 -0.85 1.96
N ARG A 152 -7.89 0.34 2.43
CA ARG A 152 -8.77 1.51 2.57
C ARG A 152 -8.13 2.74 1.97
N ILE A 153 -8.94 3.56 1.33
CA ILE A 153 -8.54 4.84 0.77
C ILE A 153 -9.32 5.94 1.49
N TYR A 154 -8.62 7.00 1.89
CA TYR A 154 -9.18 8.18 2.54
C TYR A 154 -8.87 9.43 1.73
N ASN A 155 -9.81 10.35 1.62
CA ASN A 155 -9.63 11.68 1.01
C ASN A 155 -9.10 12.71 2.03
N LYS A 156 -8.30 12.27 2.97
CA LYS A 156 -7.60 13.09 3.98
C LYS A 156 -6.28 12.43 4.37
N ALA A 157 -5.30 13.22 4.77
CA ALA A 157 -4.11 12.71 5.44
C ALA A 157 -4.48 12.35 6.89
N LEU A 158 -4.43 11.06 7.22
CA LEU A 158 -4.64 10.59 8.59
C LEU A 158 -3.55 11.13 9.50
N THR A 159 -3.95 11.53 10.71
CA THR A 159 -3.03 11.89 11.79
C THR A 159 -2.38 10.65 12.41
N ALA A 160 -1.31 10.83 13.17
CA ALA A 160 -0.68 9.73 13.91
C ALA A 160 -1.66 9.02 14.87
N ALA A 161 -2.55 9.78 15.51
CA ALA A 161 -3.57 9.22 16.40
C ALA A 161 -4.59 8.35 15.65
N GLU A 162 -5.01 8.77 14.45
CA GLU A 162 -5.93 7.99 13.61
C GLU A 162 -5.25 6.74 13.04
N ALA A 163 -3.98 6.84 12.62
CA ALA A 163 -3.20 5.67 12.17
C ALA A 163 -3.03 4.65 13.31
N LEU A 164 -2.74 5.10 14.53
CA LEU A 164 -2.66 4.25 15.72
C LEU A 164 -4.02 3.65 16.10
N GLN A 165 -5.10 4.41 15.99
CA GLN A 165 -6.46 3.92 16.24
C GLN A 165 -6.83 2.80 15.25
N ASN A 166 -6.54 2.99 13.96
CA ASN A 166 -6.80 2.00 12.94
C ASN A 166 -5.98 0.72 13.17
N PHE A 167 -4.69 0.86 13.51
CA PHE A 167 -3.85 -0.26 13.90
C PHE A 167 -4.43 -1.03 15.10
N ASN A 168 -4.80 -0.34 16.17
CA ASN A 168 -5.38 -0.97 17.37
C ASN A 168 -6.68 -1.70 17.09
N ALA A 169 -7.47 -1.26 16.09
CA ALA A 169 -8.69 -1.93 15.66
C ALA A 169 -8.43 -3.23 14.88
N GLN A 170 -7.24 -3.40 14.31
CA GLN A 170 -6.89 -4.56 13.48
C GLN A 170 -5.94 -5.54 14.16
N LYS A 171 -5.11 -5.07 15.10
CA LYS A 171 -3.98 -5.84 15.65
C LYS A 171 -4.36 -7.21 16.22
N SER A 172 -5.50 -7.32 16.91
CA SER A 172 -5.93 -8.59 17.51
C SER A 172 -6.32 -9.64 16.47
N ARG A 173 -6.85 -9.20 15.33
CA ARG A 173 -7.26 -10.09 14.23
C ARG A 173 -6.05 -10.73 13.53
N PHE A 174 -4.92 -10.04 13.48
CA PHE A 174 -3.73 -10.48 12.74
C PHE A 174 -2.55 -10.82 13.63
N GLY A 175 -2.70 -10.76 14.96
CA GLY A 175 -1.60 -11.03 15.89
C GLY A 175 -0.49 -9.97 15.87
N LEU A 176 -0.85 -8.70 15.59
CA LEU A 176 0.04 -7.54 15.52
C LEU A 176 0.29 -6.90 16.88
#